data_e472e7866c7106e606f32f1d433f038d
#
_entry.id   e472e7866c7106e606f32f1d433f038d
#
_cell.length_a   1.000
_cell.length_b   1.000
_cell.length_c   1.000
_cell.angle_alpha   90.00
_cell.angle_beta   90.00
_cell.angle_gamma   90.00
#
_symmetry.space_group_name_H-M   'P 1'
#
loop_
_entity.id
_entity.type
_entity.pdbx_description
1 polymer ?
#
loop_
_entity_poly.entity_id
_entity_poly.type
_entity_poly.pdbx_seq_one_letter_code
_entity_poly.pdbx_strand_id
1 'polypeptide(L)'
;MDQLRLRTILDDVAAGRLDADTAARALARLPWADLGYARVDHHRHLRQGLPEAVYGPGKSPEHCAGIVGELLAHGDGPVILSRADTAQAKAALAAHPDGVVHGTDPATLVWRPRPVTRTERVVVAAAGTADLAVADECAAVLGAHGFAPVRLTDVGVAGLHRLLPHVDLLADADAVVAVAGMEGALASVIGGLVACPVVAVPTSVGYGAGLQGVTALLAMLSSCASGVTVVGIDNGFGAAVAVARLLGRG
;
A
#
# COMPACT_ATOMS: atom_id res chain seq x y z
N MET A 1 -4.36 10.84 -13.60
CA MET A 1 -3.58 11.22 -14.81
C MET A 1 -2.10 11.20 -14.44
N ASP A 2 -1.22 10.60 -15.24
CA ASP A 2 0.23 10.64 -15.06
C ASP A 2 0.90 11.65 -16.02
N GLN A 3 2.22 11.86 -15.84
CA GLN A 3 2.97 12.80 -16.68
C GLN A 3 2.99 12.39 -18.16
N LEU A 4 3.03 11.08 -18.44
CA LEU A 4 3.08 10.55 -19.80
C LEU A 4 1.76 10.88 -20.52
N ARG A 5 0.62 10.64 -19.88
CA ARG A 5 -0.70 10.95 -20.46
C ARG A 5 -0.92 12.44 -20.63
N LEU A 6 -0.50 13.26 -19.66
CA LEU A 6 -0.57 14.73 -19.81
C LEU A 6 0.23 15.17 -21.04
N ARG A 7 1.45 14.66 -21.19
CA ARG A 7 2.31 14.96 -22.35
C ARG A 7 1.67 14.48 -23.66
N THR A 8 1.12 13.26 -23.67
CA THR A 8 0.40 12.72 -24.83
C THR A 8 -0.77 13.62 -25.25
N ILE A 9 -1.58 14.11 -24.31
CA ILE A 9 -2.69 15.05 -24.59
C ILE A 9 -2.15 16.32 -25.25
N LEU A 10 -1.07 16.90 -24.71
CA LEU A 10 -0.47 18.11 -25.25
C LEU A 10 0.13 17.88 -26.65
N ASP A 11 0.82 16.76 -26.86
CA ASP A 11 1.40 16.38 -28.15
C ASP A 11 0.30 16.12 -29.20
N ASP A 12 -0.82 15.50 -28.80
CA ASP A 12 -1.97 15.25 -29.69
C ASP A 12 -2.68 16.54 -30.09
N VAL A 13 -2.82 17.49 -29.17
CA VAL A 13 -3.34 18.84 -29.51
C VAL A 13 -2.39 19.55 -30.47
N ALA A 14 -1.08 19.55 -30.19
CA ALA A 14 -0.09 20.18 -31.03
C ALA A 14 -0.03 19.58 -32.45
N ALA A 15 -0.27 18.27 -32.57
CA ALA A 15 -0.32 17.55 -33.83
C ALA A 15 -1.70 17.59 -34.54
N GLY A 16 -2.70 18.25 -33.96
CA GLY A 16 -4.06 18.32 -34.49
C GLY A 16 -4.85 17.01 -34.44
N ARG A 17 -4.38 16.00 -33.67
CA ARG A 17 -5.08 14.72 -33.48
C ARG A 17 -6.17 14.79 -32.42
N LEU A 18 -6.07 15.76 -31.51
CA LEU A 18 -7.07 16.00 -30.46
C LEU A 18 -7.48 17.48 -30.52
N ASP A 19 -8.77 17.75 -30.52
CA ASP A 19 -9.28 19.13 -30.46
C ASP A 19 -9.08 19.73 -29.05
N ALA A 20 -8.92 21.04 -28.99
CA ALA A 20 -8.65 21.77 -27.75
C ALA A 20 -9.76 21.65 -26.71
N ASP A 21 -11.03 21.56 -27.13
CA ASP A 21 -12.16 21.42 -26.20
C ASP A 21 -12.17 20.04 -25.53
N THR A 22 -11.85 18.99 -26.27
CA THR A 22 -11.71 17.64 -25.72
C THR A 22 -10.52 17.56 -24.76
N ALA A 23 -9.39 18.17 -25.11
CA ALA A 23 -8.24 18.28 -24.21
C ALA A 23 -8.59 19.06 -22.94
N ALA A 24 -9.27 20.20 -23.07
CA ALA A 24 -9.71 21.01 -21.93
C ALA A 24 -10.65 20.24 -21.00
N ARG A 25 -11.60 19.46 -21.53
CA ARG A 25 -12.47 18.58 -20.72
C ARG A 25 -11.68 17.51 -19.98
N ALA A 26 -10.67 16.91 -20.61
CA ALA A 26 -9.81 15.92 -19.97
C ALA A 26 -8.96 16.53 -18.83
N LEU A 27 -8.49 17.78 -19.02
CA LEU A 27 -7.71 18.52 -18.03
C LEU A 27 -8.56 19.18 -16.94
N ALA A 28 -9.84 19.45 -17.20
CA ALA A 28 -10.74 20.11 -16.25
C ALA A 28 -10.99 19.30 -14.96
N ARG A 29 -10.73 17.97 -14.99
CA ARG A 29 -10.77 17.11 -13.78
C ARG A 29 -9.53 17.24 -12.89
N LEU A 30 -8.52 17.97 -13.31
CA LEU A 30 -7.41 18.33 -12.45
C LEU A 30 -7.73 19.61 -11.66
N PRO A 31 -7.36 19.65 -10.36
CA PRO A 31 -6.67 18.62 -9.59
C PRO A 31 -7.56 17.54 -8.98
N TRP A 32 -8.89 17.67 -8.95
CA TRP A 32 -9.82 16.69 -8.39
C TRP A 32 -11.18 16.67 -9.12
N ALA A 33 -11.91 15.56 -8.95
CA ALA A 33 -13.33 15.48 -9.28
C ALA A 33 -14.17 15.55 -8.01
N ASP A 34 -15.25 16.33 -8.03
CA ASP A 34 -16.20 16.45 -6.91
C ASP A 34 -17.40 15.53 -7.17
N LEU A 35 -17.59 14.53 -6.28
CA LEU A 35 -18.73 13.62 -6.30
C LEU A 35 -19.85 14.07 -5.35
N GLY A 36 -19.76 15.28 -4.77
CA GLY A 36 -20.67 15.79 -3.77
C GLY A 36 -20.37 15.31 -2.35
N TYR A 37 -20.03 14.04 -2.18
CA TYR A 37 -19.64 13.42 -0.91
C TYR A 37 -18.12 13.15 -0.80
N ALA A 38 -17.38 13.22 -1.89
CA ALA A 38 -15.92 13.03 -1.92
C ALA A 38 -15.29 13.89 -3.01
N ARG A 39 -14.04 14.30 -2.76
CA ARG A 39 -13.18 14.94 -3.77
C ARG A 39 -12.05 14.00 -4.12
N VAL A 40 -12.12 13.43 -5.33
CA VAL A 40 -11.16 12.41 -5.81
C VAL A 40 -9.95 13.10 -6.42
N ASP A 41 -8.75 12.85 -5.88
CA ASP A 41 -7.51 13.53 -6.24
C ASP A 41 -6.85 12.90 -7.49
N HIS A 42 -7.18 13.41 -8.67
CA HIS A 42 -6.57 12.95 -9.92
C HIS A 42 -5.14 13.48 -10.14
N HIS A 43 -4.69 14.43 -9.34
CA HIS A 43 -3.36 15.02 -9.44
C HIS A 43 -2.32 14.30 -8.57
N ARG A 44 -2.73 13.36 -7.70
CA ARG A 44 -1.83 12.68 -6.76
C ARG A 44 -0.67 11.98 -7.47
N HIS A 45 -0.95 11.28 -8.57
CA HIS A 45 0.09 10.58 -9.32
C HIS A 45 1.17 11.54 -9.85
N LEU A 46 0.79 12.69 -10.37
CA LEU A 46 1.71 13.74 -10.86
C LEU A 46 2.60 14.30 -9.74
N ARG A 47 2.03 14.49 -8.54
CA ARG A 47 2.79 15.05 -7.40
C ARG A 47 3.64 14.03 -6.66
N GLN A 48 3.15 12.80 -6.55
CA GLN A 48 3.69 11.81 -5.62
C GLN A 48 4.22 10.54 -6.30
N GLY A 49 4.04 10.40 -7.62
CA GLY A 49 4.42 9.20 -8.37
C GLY A 49 3.52 7.98 -8.16
N LEU A 50 2.58 8.06 -7.21
CA LEU A 50 1.63 6.99 -6.88
C LEU A 50 0.20 7.53 -6.97
N PRO A 51 -0.77 6.74 -7.51
CA PRO A 51 -2.16 7.15 -7.63
C PRO A 51 -2.85 7.27 -6.26
N GLU A 52 -4.06 7.82 -6.26
CA GLU A 52 -4.92 7.83 -5.10
C GLU A 52 -5.40 6.43 -4.76
N ALA A 53 -5.62 6.17 -3.46
CA ALA A 53 -6.26 4.96 -2.96
C ALA A 53 -7.49 5.31 -2.12
N VAL A 54 -8.47 4.43 -2.13
CA VAL A 54 -9.70 4.55 -1.35
C VAL A 54 -9.48 3.88 0.00
N TYR A 55 -9.60 4.63 1.08
CA TYR A 55 -9.59 4.09 2.45
C TYR A 55 -11.02 3.74 2.85
N GLY A 56 -11.31 2.45 3.04
CA GLY A 56 -12.67 1.93 3.30
C GLY A 56 -13.29 2.41 4.62
N PRO A 57 -12.60 2.31 5.78
CA PRO A 57 -13.20 2.61 7.06
C PRO A 57 -13.89 3.97 7.12
N GLY A 58 -15.11 3.98 7.66
CA GLY A 58 -15.93 5.19 7.79
C GLY A 58 -16.66 5.63 6.52
N LYS A 59 -16.50 4.93 5.38
CA LYS A 59 -17.28 5.19 4.17
C LYS A 59 -18.44 4.21 4.02
N SER A 60 -19.52 4.64 3.36
CA SER A 60 -20.57 3.68 2.99
C SER A 60 -20.10 2.78 1.83
N PRO A 61 -20.72 1.59 1.64
CA PRO A 61 -20.41 0.74 0.50
C PRO A 61 -20.57 1.43 -0.86
N GLU A 62 -21.61 2.27 -1.01
CA GLU A 62 -21.88 3.04 -2.23
C GLU A 62 -20.81 4.10 -2.46
N HIS A 63 -20.34 4.77 -1.41
CA HIS A 63 -19.25 5.75 -1.50
C HIS A 63 -17.95 5.08 -1.94
N CYS A 64 -17.62 3.90 -1.41
CA CYS A 64 -16.45 3.14 -1.85
C CYS A 64 -16.55 2.77 -3.33
N ALA A 65 -17.68 2.21 -3.76
CA ALA A 65 -17.91 1.83 -5.16
C ALA A 65 -17.85 3.03 -6.10
N GLY A 66 -18.45 4.16 -5.72
CA GLY A 66 -18.46 5.38 -6.53
C GLY A 66 -17.07 6.00 -6.69
N ILE A 67 -16.25 6.06 -5.62
CA ILE A 67 -14.87 6.58 -5.69
C ILE A 67 -13.99 5.65 -6.54
N VAL A 68 -14.12 4.32 -6.35
CA VAL A 68 -13.43 3.33 -7.21
C VAL A 68 -13.80 3.54 -8.66
N GLY A 69 -15.10 3.71 -8.98
CA GLY A 69 -15.58 3.98 -10.33
C GLY A 69 -14.98 5.24 -10.95
N GLU A 70 -14.92 6.34 -10.20
CA GLU A 70 -14.29 7.58 -10.67
C GLU A 70 -12.81 7.39 -10.98
N LEU A 71 -12.07 6.70 -10.11
CA LEU A 71 -10.65 6.40 -10.34
C LEU A 71 -10.44 5.46 -11.54
N LEU A 72 -11.32 4.48 -11.74
CA LEU A 72 -11.29 3.56 -12.88
C LEU A 72 -11.61 4.27 -14.20
N ALA A 73 -12.57 5.19 -14.20
CA ALA A 73 -13.01 5.90 -15.40
C ALA A 73 -11.98 6.92 -15.89
N HIS A 74 -11.21 7.54 -14.98
CA HIS A 74 -10.41 8.73 -15.30
C HIS A 74 -8.92 8.61 -14.95
N GLY A 75 -8.48 7.45 -14.45
CA GLY A 75 -7.07 7.14 -14.19
C GLY A 75 -6.60 5.92 -15.00
N ASP A 76 -5.30 5.80 -15.23
CA ASP A 76 -4.68 4.68 -15.97
C ASP A 76 -3.87 3.75 -15.05
N GLY A 77 -3.65 4.15 -13.81
CA GLY A 77 -2.90 3.38 -12.81
C GLY A 77 -3.74 2.37 -12.05
N PRO A 78 -3.11 1.62 -11.13
CA PRO A 78 -3.83 0.75 -10.22
C PRO A 78 -4.81 1.54 -9.36
N VAL A 79 -5.97 0.95 -9.10
CA VAL A 79 -6.95 1.46 -8.15
C VAL A 79 -7.00 0.51 -6.97
N ILE A 80 -6.90 1.06 -5.77
CA ILE A 80 -6.82 0.30 -4.52
C ILE A 80 -7.94 0.76 -3.60
N LEU A 81 -8.75 -0.18 -3.13
CA LEU A 81 -9.66 0.01 -1.99
C LEU A 81 -9.06 -0.75 -0.81
N SER A 82 -8.52 -0.01 0.16
CA SER A 82 -7.80 -0.54 1.31
C SER A 82 -8.74 -0.65 2.51
N ARG A 83 -8.60 -1.73 3.27
CA ARG A 83 -9.36 -2.02 4.50
C ARG A 83 -10.87 -1.96 4.32
N ALA A 84 -11.35 -2.54 3.24
CA ALA A 84 -12.78 -2.68 3.01
C ALA A 84 -13.37 -3.76 3.92
N ASP A 85 -14.50 -3.45 4.54
CA ASP A 85 -15.34 -4.48 5.15
C ASP A 85 -16.06 -5.31 4.07
N THR A 86 -16.70 -6.39 4.50
CA THR A 86 -17.42 -7.31 3.59
C THR A 86 -18.49 -6.61 2.74
N ALA A 87 -19.20 -5.61 3.28
CA ALA A 87 -20.26 -4.90 2.55
C ALA A 87 -19.66 -3.96 1.50
N GLN A 88 -18.61 -3.24 1.86
CA GLN A 88 -17.86 -2.35 0.95
C GLN A 88 -17.21 -3.14 -0.20
N ALA A 89 -16.57 -4.27 0.12
CA ALA A 89 -15.95 -5.14 -0.86
C ALA A 89 -17.00 -5.69 -1.85
N LYS A 90 -18.15 -6.16 -1.34
CA LYS A 90 -19.26 -6.65 -2.16
C LYS A 90 -19.83 -5.58 -3.09
N ALA A 91 -20.06 -4.37 -2.59
CA ALA A 91 -20.59 -3.27 -3.38
C ALA A 91 -19.61 -2.82 -4.47
N ALA A 92 -18.32 -2.71 -4.13
CA ALA A 92 -17.29 -2.34 -5.09
C ALA A 92 -17.14 -3.37 -6.21
N LEU A 93 -17.15 -4.68 -5.89
CA LEU A 93 -17.08 -5.75 -6.88
C LEU A 93 -18.35 -5.90 -7.71
N ALA A 94 -19.53 -5.64 -7.14
CA ALA A 94 -20.78 -5.65 -7.89
C ALA A 94 -20.80 -4.56 -8.98
N ALA A 95 -20.23 -3.38 -8.68
CA ALA A 95 -20.10 -2.28 -9.63
C ALA A 95 -18.91 -2.45 -10.59
N HIS A 96 -17.81 -3.05 -10.12
CA HIS A 96 -16.55 -3.18 -10.84
C HIS A 96 -15.96 -4.59 -10.66
N PRO A 97 -16.43 -5.59 -11.43
CA PRO A 97 -16.18 -7.02 -11.16
C PRO A 97 -14.74 -7.49 -11.37
N ASP A 98 -13.89 -6.71 -12.07
CA ASP A 98 -12.51 -7.08 -12.36
C ASP A 98 -11.54 -6.88 -11.18
N GLY A 99 -12.05 -6.52 -10.01
CA GLY A 99 -11.25 -6.34 -8.80
C GLY A 99 -10.76 -7.66 -8.21
N VAL A 100 -9.49 -7.71 -7.82
CA VAL A 100 -8.88 -8.84 -7.11
C VAL A 100 -8.88 -8.57 -5.62
N VAL A 101 -9.41 -9.51 -4.84
CA VAL A 101 -9.48 -9.40 -3.37
C VAL A 101 -8.25 -10.02 -2.74
N HIS A 102 -7.62 -9.30 -1.83
CA HIS A 102 -6.50 -9.75 -1.01
C HIS A 102 -6.89 -9.67 0.47
N GLY A 103 -6.59 -10.73 1.23
CA GLY A 103 -7.03 -10.87 2.62
C GLY A 103 -8.52 -11.20 2.73
N THR A 104 -9.08 -11.04 3.93
CA THR A 104 -10.48 -11.39 4.21
C THR A 104 -11.30 -10.18 4.70
N ASP A 105 -11.23 -9.86 5.99
CA ASP A 105 -11.97 -8.75 6.60
C ASP A 105 -11.08 -8.14 7.72
N PRO A 106 -10.57 -6.92 7.55
CA PRO A 106 -10.73 -6.07 6.37
C PRO A 106 -9.90 -6.54 5.16
N ALA A 107 -10.48 -6.43 3.97
CA ALA A 107 -9.84 -6.81 2.72
C ALA A 107 -9.19 -5.62 2.00
N THR A 108 -8.21 -5.90 1.15
CA THR A 108 -7.68 -4.94 0.17
C THR A 108 -8.08 -5.40 -1.23
N LEU A 109 -8.74 -4.54 -1.99
CA LEU A 109 -9.14 -4.81 -3.36
C LEU A 109 -8.26 -4.01 -4.31
N VAL A 110 -7.86 -4.65 -5.40
CA VAL A 110 -6.97 -4.04 -6.40
C VAL A 110 -7.56 -4.24 -7.80
N TRP A 111 -7.68 -3.15 -8.54
CA TRP A 111 -8.00 -3.14 -9.97
C TRP A 111 -6.79 -2.66 -10.75
N ARG A 112 -6.59 -3.20 -11.95
CA ARG A 112 -5.52 -2.82 -12.88
C ARG A 112 -4.13 -2.77 -12.22
N PRO A 113 -3.68 -3.85 -11.52
CA PRO A 113 -2.33 -3.88 -11.00
C PRO A 113 -1.32 -3.68 -12.13
N ARG A 114 -0.21 -3.00 -11.85
CA ARG A 114 0.89 -2.91 -12.80
C ARG A 114 1.50 -4.30 -13.03
N PRO A 115 1.97 -4.61 -14.25
CA PRO A 115 2.76 -5.81 -14.46
C PRO A 115 3.95 -5.85 -13.50
N VAL A 116 4.33 -7.05 -13.07
CA VAL A 116 5.53 -7.24 -12.24
C VAL A 116 6.77 -6.98 -13.12
N THR A 117 7.30 -5.79 -13.00
CA THR A 117 8.50 -5.32 -13.72
C THR A 117 9.61 -4.87 -12.80
N ARG A 118 9.30 -4.78 -11.51
CA ARG A 118 10.25 -4.38 -10.48
C ARG A 118 11.12 -5.59 -10.11
N THR A 119 12.43 -5.38 -10.10
CA THR A 119 13.43 -6.42 -9.81
C THR A 119 13.87 -6.41 -8.35
N GLU A 120 13.54 -5.34 -7.64
CA GLU A 120 13.89 -5.17 -6.24
C GLU A 120 13.18 -6.20 -5.38
N ARG A 121 13.96 -6.86 -4.53
CA ARG A 121 13.47 -7.87 -3.60
C ARG A 121 12.94 -7.19 -2.33
N VAL A 122 11.63 -7.16 -2.19
CA VAL A 122 10.97 -6.65 -0.99
C VAL A 122 10.47 -7.83 -0.16
N VAL A 123 10.82 -7.87 1.13
CA VAL A 123 10.33 -8.88 2.07
C VAL A 123 9.31 -8.26 3.01
N VAL A 124 8.15 -8.91 3.18
CA VAL A 124 7.13 -8.54 4.16
C VAL A 124 7.09 -9.64 5.23
N ALA A 125 7.62 -9.33 6.41
CA ALA A 125 7.73 -10.27 7.53
C ALA A 125 6.68 -9.94 8.59
N ALA A 126 5.79 -10.90 8.90
CA ALA A 126 4.76 -10.82 9.94
C ALA A 126 5.14 -11.64 11.18
N ALA A 127 5.06 -11.05 12.36
CA ALA A 127 5.43 -11.68 13.61
C ALA A 127 4.50 -12.85 13.98
N GLY A 128 3.20 -12.63 13.87
CA GLY A 128 2.19 -13.64 14.16
C GLY A 128 1.09 -13.71 13.09
N THR A 129 0.27 -14.77 13.18
CA THR A 129 -0.86 -14.94 12.25
C THR A 129 -1.92 -13.86 12.41
N ALA A 130 -2.05 -13.25 13.58
CA ALA A 130 -2.94 -12.12 13.82
C ALA A 130 -2.49 -10.84 13.12
N ASP A 131 -1.20 -10.71 12.77
CA ASP A 131 -0.65 -9.56 12.05
C ASP A 131 -0.87 -9.65 10.53
N LEU A 132 -1.40 -10.78 10.02
CA LEU A 132 -1.47 -11.07 8.59
C LEU A 132 -2.35 -10.09 7.83
N ALA A 133 -3.44 -9.57 8.42
CA ALA A 133 -4.30 -8.61 7.74
C ALA A 133 -3.52 -7.34 7.31
N VAL A 134 -2.61 -6.86 8.16
CA VAL A 134 -1.75 -5.69 7.89
C VAL A 134 -0.66 -6.04 6.88
N ALA A 135 -0.07 -7.25 7.00
CA ALA A 135 0.93 -7.74 6.05
C ALA A 135 0.32 -7.98 4.65
N ASP A 136 -0.92 -8.47 4.58
CA ASP A 136 -1.67 -8.69 3.34
C ASP A 136 -1.98 -7.36 2.63
N GLU A 137 -2.42 -6.33 3.38
CA GLU A 137 -2.59 -4.99 2.86
C GLU A 137 -1.28 -4.48 2.24
N CYS A 138 -0.17 -4.59 2.96
CA CYS A 138 1.14 -4.15 2.47
C CYS A 138 1.54 -4.90 1.19
N ALA A 139 1.44 -6.21 1.18
CA ALA A 139 1.81 -7.03 0.02
C ALA A 139 0.92 -6.75 -1.20
N ALA A 140 -0.40 -6.59 -1.01
CA ALA A 140 -1.34 -6.26 -2.07
C ALA A 140 -1.03 -4.89 -2.69
N VAL A 141 -0.72 -3.88 -1.87
CA VAL A 141 -0.38 -2.54 -2.34
C VAL A 141 0.95 -2.54 -3.10
N LEU A 142 1.98 -3.25 -2.61
CA LEU A 142 3.25 -3.43 -3.33
C LEU A 142 3.01 -4.12 -4.68
N GLY A 143 2.23 -5.20 -4.70
CA GLY A 143 1.85 -5.91 -5.93
C GLY A 143 1.12 -5.01 -6.92
N ALA A 144 0.21 -4.16 -6.46
CA ALA A 144 -0.48 -3.18 -7.29
C ALA A 144 0.49 -2.23 -8.00
N HIS A 145 1.64 -1.95 -7.38
CA HIS A 145 2.70 -1.08 -7.93
C HIS A 145 3.81 -1.83 -8.68
N GLY A 146 3.62 -3.12 -9.01
CA GLY A 146 4.51 -3.90 -9.87
C GLY A 146 5.66 -4.59 -9.13
N PHE A 147 5.66 -4.63 -7.80
CA PHE A 147 6.57 -5.46 -7.02
C PHE A 147 6.06 -6.90 -6.88
N ALA A 148 6.98 -7.84 -6.62
CA ALA A 148 6.66 -9.21 -6.23
C ALA A 148 7.17 -9.47 -4.80
N PRO A 149 6.47 -8.97 -3.75
CA PRO A 149 6.96 -9.09 -2.39
C PRO A 149 7.01 -10.55 -1.91
N VAL A 150 8.13 -10.93 -1.30
CA VAL A 150 8.27 -12.22 -0.62
C VAL A 150 7.66 -12.11 0.78
N ARG A 151 6.84 -13.08 1.17
CA ARG A 151 6.16 -13.07 2.45
C ARG A 151 6.80 -14.08 3.42
N LEU A 152 7.14 -13.60 4.61
CA LEU A 152 7.51 -14.43 5.75
C LEU A 152 6.41 -14.31 6.80
N THR A 153 5.73 -15.41 7.08
CA THR A 153 4.59 -15.43 8.00
C THR A 153 4.96 -16.16 9.29
N ASP A 154 4.45 -15.67 10.42
CA ASP A 154 4.61 -16.28 11.74
C ASP A 154 6.08 -16.45 12.16
N VAL A 155 6.89 -15.40 11.92
CA VAL A 155 8.34 -15.39 12.25
C VAL A 155 8.65 -14.55 13.49
N GLY A 156 7.71 -14.48 14.44
CA GLY A 156 7.85 -13.72 15.67
C GLY A 156 9.00 -14.15 16.58
N VAL A 157 9.50 -13.21 17.38
CA VAL A 157 10.69 -13.38 18.22
C VAL A 157 10.55 -14.42 19.33
N ALA A 158 9.32 -14.76 19.72
CA ALA A 158 9.05 -15.86 20.67
C ALA A 158 9.53 -17.23 20.15
N GLY A 159 9.83 -17.33 18.85
CA GLY A 159 10.40 -18.52 18.24
C GLY A 159 11.38 -18.14 17.13
N LEU A 160 12.53 -17.55 17.48
CA LEU A 160 13.55 -17.10 16.54
C LEU A 160 13.99 -18.17 15.53
N HIS A 161 13.93 -19.46 15.91
CA HIS A 161 14.21 -20.57 15.00
C HIS A 161 13.31 -20.59 13.75
N ARG A 162 12.19 -19.85 13.74
CA ARG A 162 11.32 -19.65 12.56
C ARG A 162 11.84 -18.55 11.64
N LEU A 163 12.52 -17.53 12.19
CA LEU A 163 13.11 -16.43 11.43
C LEU A 163 14.50 -16.80 10.89
N LEU A 164 15.33 -17.44 11.70
CA LEU A 164 16.74 -17.70 11.38
C LEU A 164 16.99 -18.44 10.05
N PRO A 165 16.16 -19.40 9.60
CA PRO A 165 16.32 -20.03 8.30
C PRO A 165 16.19 -19.07 7.10
N HIS A 166 15.67 -17.87 7.33
CA HIS A 166 15.44 -16.86 6.28
C HIS A 166 16.47 -15.71 6.30
N VAL A 167 17.56 -15.84 7.07
CA VAL A 167 18.56 -14.75 7.21
C VAL A 167 19.18 -14.40 5.87
N ASP A 168 19.53 -15.36 5.02
CA ASP A 168 20.09 -15.10 3.70
C ASP A 168 19.11 -14.36 2.80
N LEU A 169 17.83 -14.74 2.82
CA LEU A 169 16.77 -14.05 2.08
C LEU A 169 16.61 -12.59 2.55
N LEU A 170 16.68 -12.36 3.86
CA LEU A 170 16.60 -11.04 4.45
C LEU A 170 17.84 -10.19 4.12
N ALA A 171 19.03 -10.78 4.16
CA ALA A 171 20.28 -10.09 3.85
C ALA A 171 20.35 -9.63 2.38
N ASP A 172 19.75 -10.40 1.48
CA ASP A 172 19.66 -10.11 0.06
C ASP A 172 18.49 -9.19 -0.33
N ALA A 173 17.70 -8.70 0.62
CA ALA A 173 16.57 -7.82 0.35
C ALA A 173 17.01 -6.37 0.07
N ASP A 174 16.27 -5.69 -0.81
CA ASP A 174 16.42 -4.24 -1.06
C ASP A 174 15.62 -3.40 -0.06
N ALA A 175 14.57 -3.99 0.54
CA ALA A 175 13.82 -3.42 1.66
C ALA A 175 13.08 -4.52 2.42
N VAL A 176 12.93 -4.34 3.73
CA VAL A 176 12.11 -5.23 4.56
C VAL A 176 11.00 -4.44 5.25
N VAL A 177 9.78 -4.97 5.21
CA VAL A 177 8.66 -4.49 6.01
C VAL A 177 8.47 -5.45 7.17
N ALA A 178 8.64 -4.98 8.41
CA ALA A 178 8.48 -5.78 9.62
C ALA A 178 7.14 -5.42 10.30
N VAL A 179 6.20 -6.35 10.28
CA VAL A 179 4.83 -6.18 10.82
C VAL A 179 4.72 -6.94 12.14
N ALA A 180 4.49 -6.23 13.25
CA ALA A 180 4.46 -6.84 14.58
C ALA A 180 3.57 -6.07 15.56
N GLY A 181 2.77 -6.81 16.31
CA GLY A 181 2.05 -6.32 17.49
C GLY A 181 2.84 -6.56 18.79
N MET A 182 2.13 -6.71 19.91
CA MET A 182 2.69 -6.90 21.24
C MET A 182 3.71 -5.82 21.62
N GLU A 183 5.00 -6.17 21.73
CA GLU A 183 6.13 -5.29 22.01
C GLU A 183 6.95 -4.89 20.77
N GLY A 184 6.55 -5.34 19.57
CA GLY A 184 7.18 -4.94 18.32
C GLY A 184 8.64 -5.38 18.11
N ALA A 185 9.16 -6.33 18.86
CA ALA A 185 10.58 -6.69 18.91
C ALA A 185 11.12 -7.23 17.57
N LEU A 186 10.27 -7.81 16.71
CA LEU A 186 10.68 -8.32 15.40
C LEU A 186 11.39 -7.25 14.56
N ALA A 187 10.93 -6.00 14.61
CA ALA A 187 11.54 -4.90 13.85
C ALA A 187 13.00 -4.65 14.26
N SER A 188 13.31 -4.68 15.56
CA SER A 188 14.68 -4.54 16.07
C SER A 188 15.57 -5.71 15.68
N VAL A 189 15.04 -6.94 15.75
CA VAL A 189 15.80 -8.14 15.36
C VAL A 189 16.13 -8.09 13.87
N ILE A 190 15.15 -7.82 13.00
CA ILE A 190 15.38 -7.70 11.57
C ILE A 190 16.35 -6.55 11.27
N GLY A 191 16.17 -5.38 11.90
CA GLY A 191 17.06 -4.23 11.72
C GLY A 191 18.51 -4.49 12.10
N GLY A 192 18.76 -5.46 13.01
CA GLY A 192 20.12 -5.92 13.34
C GLY A 192 20.69 -6.98 12.38
N LEU A 193 19.86 -7.55 11.48
CA LEU A 193 20.28 -8.60 10.56
C LEU A 193 20.48 -8.12 9.13
N VAL A 194 19.91 -6.97 8.74
CA VAL A 194 19.91 -6.52 7.34
C VAL A 194 20.61 -5.18 7.16
N ALA A 195 21.16 -4.96 5.95
CA ALA A 195 21.78 -3.70 5.58
C ALA A 195 20.79 -2.76 4.85
N CYS A 196 19.69 -3.30 4.35
CA CYS A 196 18.67 -2.52 3.64
C CYS A 196 17.75 -1.74 4.60
N PRO A 197 16.98 -0.75 4.11
CA PRO A 197 15.97 -0.06 4.90
C PRO A 197 14.91 -1.02 5.47
N VAL A 198 14.57 -0.82 6.75
CA VAL A 198 13.49 -1.55 7.43
C VAL A 198 12.34 -0.59 7.71
N VAL A 199 11.16 -0.90 7.17
CA VAL A 199 9.91 -0.19 7.47
C VAL A 199 9.13 -1.01 8.48
N ALA A 200 9.05 -0.52 9.72
CA ALA A 200 8.36 -1.20 10.82
C ALA A 200 6.90 -0.75 10.90
N VAL A 201 6.00 -1.72 10.98
CA VAL A 201 4.56 -1.52 11.10
C VAL A 201 4.11 -2.08 12.43
N PRO A 202 3.87 -1.23 13.44
CA PRO A 202 3.24 -1.68 14.67
C PRO A 202 1.80 -2.08 14.38
N THR A 203 1.32 -3.18 14.95
CA THR A 203 -0.08 -3.57 14.84
C THR A 203 -0.82 -3.41 16.16
N SER A 204 -2.14 -3.25 16.09
CA SER A 204 -3.02 -3.19 17.26
C SER A 204 -3.19 -4.55 17.93
N VAL A 205 -2.59 -5.60 17.38
CA VAL A 205 -2.61 -6.98 17.92
C VAL A 205 -1.87 -7.03 19.23
N GLY A 206 -2.55 -7.52 20.26
CA GLY A 206 -1.96 -7.68 21.58
C GLY A 206 -2.99 -7.72 22.69
N TYR A 207 -2.50 -7.90 23.91
CA TYR A 207 -3.28 -7.90 25.15
C TYR A 207 -2.49 -7.22 26.28
N GLY A 208 -3.10 -7.08 27.45
CA GLY A 208 -2.43 -6.49 28.63
C GLY A 208 -1.92 -5.08 28.35
N ALA A 209 -0.62 -4.86 28.45
CA ALA A 209 0.04 -3.58 28.23
C ALA A 209 0.25 -3.21 26.74
N GLY A 210 -0.28 -3.98 25.80
CA GLY A 210 -0.14 -3.71 24.37
C GLY A 210 -0.82 -2.41 23.89
N LEU A 211 -1.85 -1.94 24.61
CA LEU A 211 -2.55 -0.65 24.42
C LEU A 211 -2.89 -0.39 22.94
N GLN A 212 -3.49 -1.39 22.29
CA GLN A 212 -3.89 -1.32 20.87
C GLN A 212 -2.75 -0.88 19.93
N GLY A 213 -1.54 -1.43 20.16
CA GLY A 213 -0.38 -1.17 19.32
C GLY A 213 0.51 -0.01 19.77
N VAL A 214 0.13 0.76 20.78
CA VAL A 214 0.95 1.88 21.28
C VAL A 214 2.28 1.37 21.83
N THR A 215 2.28 0.25 22.54
CA THR A 215 3.52 -0.38 23.06
C THR A 215 4.45 -0.79 21.90
N ALA A 216 3.93 -1.45 20.88
CA ALA A 216 4.70 -1.80 19.68
C ALA A 216 5.27 -0.55 18.99
N LEU A 217 4.44 0.50 18.82
CA LEU A 217 4.86 1.78 18.23
C LEU A 217 6.02 2.41 19.01
N LEU A 218 5.90 2.54 20.33
CA LEU A 218 6.94 3.13 21.18
C LEU A 218 8.23 2.31 21.18
N ALA A 219 8.12 0.98 21.22
CA ALA A 219 9.28 0.10 21.15
C ALA A 219 10.01 0.20 19.80
N MET A 220 9.27 0.23 18.69
CA MET A 220 9.86 0.40 17.36
C MET A 220 10.53 1.77 17.20
N LEU A 221 9.91 2.85 17.72
CA LEU A 221 10.50 4.20 17.71
C LEU A 221 11.76 4.33 18.59
N SER A 222 11.88 3.48 19.62
CA SER A 222 13.05 3.45 20.53
C SER A 222 14.05 2.34 20.15
N SER A 223 13.89 1.70 19.00
CA SER A 223 14.80 0.64 18.56
C SER A 223 16.25 1.14 18.48
N CYS A 224 17.19 0.36 19.02
CA CYS A 224 18.63 0.63 18.86
C CYS A 224 19.17 0.20 17.49
N ALA A 225 18.39 -0.54 16.69
CA ALA A 225 18.77 -0.89 15.33
C ALA A 225 18.66 0.34 14.42
N SER A 226 19.79 0.77 13.86
CA SER A 226 19.84 1.92 12.97
C SER A 226 19.11 1.65 11.65
N GLY A 227 18.41 2.66 11.10
CA GLY A 227 17.74 2.55 9.80
C GLY A 227 16.31 2.00 9.86
N VAL A 228 15.77 1.74 11.05
CA VAL A 228 14.35 1.39 11.22
C VAL A 228 13.49 2.66 11.09
N THR A 229 12.58 2.66 10.14
CA THR A 229 11.57 3.71 9.92
C THR A 229 10.21 3.18 10.32
N VAL A 230 9.47 3.94 11.13
CA VAL A 230 8.18 3.47 11.69
C VAL A 230 7.02 4.19 11.02
N VAL A 231 5.99 3.44 10.62
CA VAL A 231 4.71 3.99 10.14
C VAL A 231 3.64 3.93 11.23
N GLY A 232 2.44 4.44 10.95
CA GLY A 232 1.33 4.39 11.91
C GLY A 232 0.89 2.96 12.25
N ILE A 233 0.18 2.81 13.37
CA ILE A 233 -0.38 1.52 13.80
C ILE A 233 -1.31 0.97 12.71
N ASP A 234 -1.19 -0.32 12.44
CA ASP A 234 -1.92 -1.07 11.40
C ASP A 234 -1.75 -0.52 9.97
N ASN A 235 -0.76 0.34 9.70
CA ASN A 235 -0.63 1.02 8.42
C ASN A 235 0.22 0.25 7.39
N GLY A 236 -0.26 -0.91 6.96
CA GLY A 236 0.35 -1.70 5.89
C GLY A 236 0.41 -0.95 4.55
N PHE A 237 -0.64 -0.19 4.23
CA PHE A 237 -0.67 0.69 3.06
C PHE A 237 0.47 1.72 3.09
N GLY A 238 0.63 2.43 4.23
CA GLY A 238 1.69 3.42 4.39
C GLY A 238 3.09 2.83 4.26
N ALA A 239 3.30 1.62 4.78
CA ALA A 239 4.57 0.91 4.64
C ALA A 239 4.86 0.57 3.17
N ALA A 240 3.89 0.04 2.44
CA ALA A 240 4.04 -0.25 1.02
C ALA A 240 4.36 1.01 0.20
N VAL A 241 3.67 2.13 0.48
CA VAL A 241 3.94 3.43 -0.17
C VAL A 241 5.33 3.94 0.18
N ALA A 242 5.78 3.79 1.44
CA ALA A 242 7.14 4.17 1.85
C ALA A 242 8.20 3.39 1.08
N VAL A 243 8.07 2.06 1.01
CA VAL A 243 8.97 1.19 0.22
C VAL A 243 8.95 1.56 -1.26
N ALA A 244 7.76 1.70 -1.86
CA ALA A 244 7.64 2.05 -3.27
C ALA A 244 8.31 3.39 -3.60
N ARG A 245 8.29 4.37 -2.68
CA ARG A 245 8.98 5.65 -2.82
C ARG A 245 10.49 5.57 -2.59
N LEU A 246 10.93 4.74 -1.64
CA LEU A 246 12.36 4.52 -1.39
C LEU A 246 13.04 3.90 -2.61
N LEU A 247 12.40 2.89 -3.19
CA LEU A 247 12.93 2.12 -4.32
C LEU A 247 12.53 2.72 -5.68
N GLY A 248 11.57 3.62 -5.74
CA GLY A 248 11.02 4.20 -6.98
C GLY A 248 11.80 5.38 -7.55
N ARG A 249 12.93 5.76 -6.97
CA ARG A 249 13.78 6.85 -7.44
C ARG A 249 14.94 6.29 -8.28
N GLY A 250 14.60 5.73 -9.43
CA GLY A 250 15.52 5.28 -10.45
C GLY A 250 14.98 5.66 -11.81
#